data_61bc38dd6b0d6cc6f43b8504a466dd6f
#
_entry.id   61bc38dd6b0d6cc6f43b8504a466dd6f
#
_cell.length_a   1.000
_cell.length_b   1.000
_cell.length_c   1.000
_cell.angle_alpha   90.00
_cell.angle_beta   90.00
_cell.angle_gamma   90.00
#
_symmetry.space_group_name_H-M   'P 1'
#
loop_
_entity.id
_entity.type
_entity.pdbx_description
1 polymer ?
#
loop_
_entity_poly.entity_id
_entity_poly.type
_entity_poly.pdbx_seq_one_letter_code
_entity_poly.pdbx_strand_id
1 'polypeptide(L)'
;MTTIRNRPWQLAAPFFVLTYVLSVFSTGCQSDPGPEEQLGEGDWPEVYITGAMKRVMWEGKLDGLVSFDTLNDQPDLYGLGPLSGLRGEITIDAGQVYVSRVTSDTSMEVTKNPAVSAPFFVRANVTEWQTSPLPDTVKNIKSLEEYLIDQVDNRTDPFPFKLRGTIDSAIIHVQNLPPGTKVSSPREAHQGQTNYRLGSQEVSIVGFYSQKHQGIFTHHDSYLHLHLITGDERQMGHLDRVSFGSMQLLLPSK
;
A
#
# COMPACT_ATOMS: atom_id res chain seq x y z
N MET A 1 -22.96 -80.51 -53.06
CA MET A 1 -21.89 -80.56 -52.08
C MET A 1 -20.91 -79.48 -52.46
N THR A 2 -21.02 -78.31 -51.83
CA THR A 2 -20.22 -77.12 -52.20
C THR A 2 -19.48 -76.59 -50.98
N THR A 3 -18.19 -76.72 -51.05
CA THR A 3 -17.30 -76.38 -49.96
C THR A 3 -17.02 -74.87 -49.99
N ILE A 4 -17.33 -74.15 -48.90
CA ILE A 4 -17.08 -72.76 -48.71
C ILE A 4 -15.67 -72.59 -48.05
N ARG A 5 -14.78 -71.81 -48.70
CA ARG A 5 -13.42 -71.55 -48.30
C ARG A 5 -13.35 -70.19 -47.58
N ASN A 6 -13.10 -70.19 -46.29
CA ASN A 6 -12.91 -69.00 -45.48
C ASN A 6 -11.54 -68.38 -45.79
N ARG A 7 -11.55 -67.06 -46.05
CA ARG A 7 -10.31 -66.24 -46.09
C ARG A 7 -10.27 -65.37 -44.81
N PRO A 8 -9.14 -65.29 -44.13
CA PRO A 8 -8.99 -64.37 -42.99
C PRO A 8 -8.68 -62.96 -43.46
N TRP A 9 -9.34 -62.00 -42.85
CA TRP A 9 -9.08 -60.54 -43.02
C TRP A 9 -7.84 -60.15 -42.23
N GLN A 10 -6.86 -59.56 -42.91
CA GLN A 10 -5.73 -58.92 -42.28
C GLN A 10 -6.12 -57.51 -41.91
N LEU A 11 -6.13 -57.19 -40.63
CA LEU A 11 -6.27 -55.86 -40.08
C LEU A 11 -4.90 -55.15 -40.15
N ALA A 12 -4.79 -54.14 -40.93
CA ALA A 12 -3.65 -53.22 -40.95
C ALA A 12 -3.80 -52.20 -39.81
N ALA A 13 -2.85 -52.18 -38.89
CA ALA A 13 -2.77 -51.20 -37.83
C ALA A 13 -2.10 -49.92 -38.34
N PRO A 14 -2.63 -48.72 -38.04
CA PRO A 14 -1.92 -47.47 -38.40
C PRO A 14 -0.81 -47.19 -37.36
N PHE A 15 0.40 -46.97 -37.88
CA PHE A 15 1.53 -46.44 -37.12
C PHE A 15 1.26 -44.96 -36.79
N PHE A 16 1.02 -44.65 -35.51
CA PHE A 16 1.07 -43.29 -35.00
C PHE A 16 2.54 -42.93 -34.71
N VAL A 17 3.09 -42.03 -35.54
CA VAL A 17 4.38 -41.37 -35.25
C VAL A 17 4.09 -40.25 -34.24
N LEU A 18 4.48 -40.50 -33.00
CA LEU A 18 4.40 -39.50 -31.91
C LEU A 18 5.64 -38.59 -32.00
N THR A 19 5.50 -37.44 -32.64
CA THR A 19 6.52 -36.37 -32.64
C THR A 19 6.53 -35.68 -31.27
N TYR A 20 7.53 -35.96 -30.45
CA TYR A 20 7.80 -35.22 -29.21
C TYR A 20 8.39 -33.84 -29.59
N VAL A 21 7.57 -32.80 -29.44
CA VAL A 21 8.06 -31.42 -29.48
C VAL A 21 8.62 -31.09 -28.09
N LEU A 22 9.95 -31.04 -27.99
CA LEU A 22 10.64 -30.62 -26.78
C LEU A 22 10.50 -29.09 -26.65
N SER A 23 9.51 -28.62 -25.91
CA SER A 23 9.38 -27.20 -25.53
C SER A 23 10.41 -26.89 -24.45
N VAL A 24 11.47 -26.21 -24.82
CA VAL A 24 12.44 -25.65 -23.87
C VAL A 24 11.77 -24.46 -23.21
N PHE A 25 11.21 -24.67 -22.02
CA PHE A 25 10.82 -23.57 -21.13
C PHE A 25 12.09 -22.93 -20.56
N SER A 26 12.45 -21.78 -21.06
CA SER A 26 13.39 -20.88 -20.40
C SER A 26 12.70 -20.33 -19.15
N THR A 27 13.03 -20.91 -17.99
CA THR A 27 12.69 -20.34 -16.68
C THR A 27 13.51 -19.07 -16.48
N GLY A 28 13.02 -17.95 -16.99
CA GLY A 28 13.40 -16.65 -16.47
C GLY A 28 12.90 -16.58 -15.03
N CYS A 29 13.79 -16.35 -14.08
CA CYS A 29 13.43 -15.96 -12.71
C CYS A 29 12.81 -14.58 -12.77
N GLN A 30 11.54 -14.51 -13.12
CA GLN A 30 10.70 -13.36 -12.89
C GLN A 30 10.20 -13.53 -11.46
N SER A 31 10.67 -12.66 -10.55
CA SER A 31 10.08 -12.57 -9.21
C SER A 31 8.60 -12.26 -9.39
N ASP A 32 7.77 -13.23 -9.05
CA ASP A 32 6.32 -13.09 -9.11
C ASP A 32 5.93 -11.91 -8.22
N PRO A 33 5.40 -10.79 -8.75
CA PRO A 33 4.82 -9.76 -7.90
C PRO A 33 3.68 -10.43 -7.15
N GLY A 34 3.74 -10.42 -5.81
CA GLY A 34 2.67 -10.97 -4.99
C GLY A 34 1.33 -10.41 -5.45
N PRO A 35 0.25 -11.19 -5.39
CA PRO A 35 -1.03 -10.78 -5.95
C PRO A 35 -1.47 -9.44 -5.36
N GLU A 36 -1.83 -8.49 -6.22
CA GLU A 36 -2.53 -7.28 -5.83
C GLU A 36 -3.96 -7.69 -5.48
N GLU A 37 -4.38 -7.42 -4.24
CA GLU A 37 -5.73 -7.64 -3.79
C GLU A 37 -6.56 -6.38 -4.03
N GLN A 38 -7.64 -6.51 -4.79
CA GLN A 38 -8.62 -5.45 -5.06
C GLN A 38 -9.82 -5.66 -4.13
N LEU A 39 -10.14 -4.63 -3.34
CA LEU A 39 -11.21 -4.68 -2.36
C LEU A 39 -12.14 -3.48 -2.51
N GLY A 40 -13.42 -3.74 -2.57
CA GLY A 40 -14.49 -2.74 -2.60
C GLY A 40 -15.81 -3.35 -3.03
N GLU A 41 -16.87 -3.10 -2.26
CA GLU A 41 -18.25 -3.38 -2.67
C GLU A 41 -19.08 -2.09 -2.52
N GLY A 42 -19.87 -1.77 -3.55
CA GLY A 42 -20.80 -0.64 -3.53
C GLY A 42 -20.21 0.67 -4.08
N ASP A 43 -20.74 1.82 -3.62
CA ASP A 43 -20.50 3.17 -4.18
C ASP A 43 -19.17 3.81 -3.73
N TRP A 44 -18.32 3.10 -3.00
CA TRP A 44 -17.03 3.59 -2.52
C TRP A 44 -15.89 3.18 -3.45
N PRO A 45 -14.81 3.97 -3.54
CA PRO A 45 -13.65 3.64 -4.34
C PRO A 45 -13.05 2.28 -3.97
N GLU A 46 -12.63 1.53 -4.97
CA GLU A 46 -11.88 0.29 -4.78
C GLU A 46 -10.52 0.59 -4.14
N VAL A 47 -10.15 -0.23 -3.16
CA VAL A 47 -8.85 -0.16 -2.49
C VAL A 47 -7.98 -1.30 -2.98
N TYR A 48 -6.81 -0.95 -3.48
CA TYR A 48 -5.80 -1.89 -3.97
C TYR A 48 -4.71 -2.05 -2.91
N ILE A 49 -4.44 -3.27 -2.55
CA ILE A 49 -3.42 -3.63 -1.56
C ILE A 49 -2.38 -4.51 -2.23
N THR A 50 -1.12 -4.07 -2.21
CA THR A 50 0.02 -4.83 -2.72
C THR A 50 0.93 -5.20 -1.56
N GLY A 51 1.31 -6.46 -1.45
CA GLY A 51 2.18 -6.94 -0.38
C GLY A 51 1.52 -6.94 1.00
N ALA A 52 2.33 -7.12 2.06
CA ALA A 52 1.85 -7.07 3.44
C ALA A 52 2.96 -6.66 4.41
N MET A 53 2.63 -5.76 5.34
CA MET A 53 3.54 -5.30 6.40
C MET A 53 4.17 -6.47 7.18
N LYS A 54 3.39 -7.51 7.54
CA LYS A 54 3.88 -8.68 8.26
C LYS A 54 4.99 -9.42 7.52
N ARG A 55 4.95 -9.48 6.18
CA ARG A 55 6.01 -10.12 5.38
C ARG A 55 7.30 -9.31 5.40
N VAL A 56 7.17 -8.00 5.39
CA VAL A 56 8.31 -7.07 5.51
C VAL A 56 8.95 -7.20 6.89
N MET A 57 8.12 -7.14 7.95
CA MET A 57 8.58 -7.09 9.35
C MET A 57 9.09 -8.43 9.88
N TRP A 58 8.56 -9.56 9.40
CA TRP A 58 8.88 -10.89 9.94
C TRP A 58 9.65 -11.79 8.98
N GLU A 59 9.53 -11.56 7.66
CA GLU A 59 10.18 -12.39 6.64
C GLU A 59 11.29 -11.65 5.90
N GLY A 60 11.49 -10.35 6.19
CA GLY A 60 12.51 -9.52 5.53
C GLY A 60 12.28 -9.35 4.03
N LYS A 61 11.02 -9.36 3.56
CA LYS A 61 10.65 -9.13 2.16
C LYS A 61 10.66 -7.63 1.88
N LEU A 62 11.84 -7.08 1.64
CA LEU A 62 12.11 -5.64 1.53
C LEU A 62 12.08 -5.13 0.08
N ASP A 63 12.08 -6.02 -0.90
CA ASP A 63 12.08 -5.66 -2.32
C ASP A 63 10.73 -5.04 -2.73
N GLY A 64 10.77 -4.12 -3.70
CA GLY A 64 9.57 -3.48 -4.21
C GLY A 64 8.67 -4.45 -4.98
N LEU A 65 7.40 -4.50 -4.60
CA LEU A 65 6.36 -5.28 -5.28
C LEU A 65 5.49 -4.40 -6.18
N VAL A 66 5.43 -3.10 -5.93
CA VAL A 66 4.73 -2.12 -6.77
C VAL A 66 5.68 -0.99 -7.13
N SER A 67 5.66 -0.56 -8.40
CA SER A 67 6.43 0.57 -8.94
C SER A 67 5.47 1.69 -9.34
N PHE A 68 5.87 2.96 -9.11
CA PHE A 68 4.99 4.12 -9.31
C PHE A 68 5.28 4.88 -10.61
N ASP A 69 6.30 4.51 -11.37
CA ASP A 69 6.61 5.09 -12.69
C ASP A 69 5.48 4.85 -13.71
N THR A 70 4.75 3.74 -13.57
CA THR A 70 3.59 3.41 -14.42
C THR A 70 2.26 3.95 -13.89
N LEU A 71 2.22 4.43 -12.64
CA LEU A 71 1.03 4.99 -12.00
C LEU A 71 1.04 6.53 -11.98
N ASN A 72 2.06 7.12 -12.60
CA ASN A 72 2.20 8.56 -12.71
C ASN A 72 1.06 9.18 -13.55
N ASP A 73 0.72 10.43 -13.30
CA ASP A 73 -0.30 11.20 -14.03
C ASP A 73 -1.78 10.74 -13.82
N GLN A 74 -2.07 10.05 -12.73
CA GLN A 74 -3.45 9.77 -12.30
C GLN A 74 -3.87 10.78 -11.22
N PRO A 75 -4.56 11.89 -11.55
CA PRO A 75 -4.84 12.97 -10.60
C PRO A 75 -5.70 12.55 -9.41
N ASP A 76 -6.42 11.44 -9.55
CA ASP A 76 -7.33 10.92 -8.54
C ASP A 76 -6.69 9.82 -7.68
N LEU A 77 -5.39 9.54 -7.89
CA LEU A 77 -4.68 8.50 -7.14
C LEU A 77 -4.22 9.00 -5.78
N TYR A 78 -4.52 8.21 -4.75
CA TYR A 78 -4.08 8.39 -3.37
C TYR A 78 -3.48 7.09 -2.86
N GLY A 79 -2.44 7.17 -2.03
CA GLY A 79 -1.84 5.95 -1.50
C GLY A 79 -0.69 6.24 -0.53
N LEU A 80 -0.27 5.21 0.20
CA LEU A 80 0.81 5.30 1.17
C LEU A 80 1.45 3.94 1.47
N GLY A 81 2.69 3.99 1.90
CA GLY A 81 3.50 2.86 2.31
C GLY A 81 4.98 3.18 2.36
N PRO A 82 5.83 2.26 2.82
CA PRO A 82 7.26 2.49 2.91
C PRO A 82 7.96 2.36 1.56
N LEU A 83 9.07 3.07 1.43
CA LEU A 83 9.99 2.88 0.31
C LEU A 83 10.68 1.50 0.39
N SER A 84 10.93 0.89 -0.76
CA SER A 84 11.69 -0.37 -0.86
C SER A 84 12.97 -0.32 -0.04
N GLY A 85 13.30 -1.45 0.59
CA GLY A 85 14.42 -1.56 1.53
C GLY A 85 14.15 -0.90 2.88
N LEU A 86 12.93 -0.43 3.17
CA LEU A 86 12.57 0.37 4.36
C LEU A 86 13.49 1.61 4.51
N ARG A 87 13.73 2.34 3.39
CA ARG A 87 14.67 3.46 3.34
C ARG A 87 13.99 4.77 3.00
N GLY A 88 12.81 4.98 3.56
CA GLY A 88 11.96 6.14 3.36
C GLY A 88 10.49 5.81 3.42
N GLU A 89 9.66 6.83 3.22
CA GLU A 89 8.21 6.70 3.10
C GLU A 89 7.74 7.22 1.74
N ILE A 90 6.62 6.69 1.27
CA ILE A 90 5.95 7.12 0.03
C ILE A 90 4.54 7.55 0.39
N THR A 91 4.13 8.71 -0.11
CA THR A 91 2.74 9.18 -0.07
C THR A 91 2.34 9.64 -1.46
N ILE A 92 1.19 9.19 -1.94
CA ILE A 92 0.58 9.73 -3.15
C ILE A 92 -0.61 10.58 -2.71
N ASP A 93 -0.59 11.85 -3.08
CA ASP A 93 -1.68 12.80 -2.85
C ASP A 93 -2.08 13.45 -4.17
N ALA A 94 -3.29 13.19 -4.65
CA ALA A 94 -3.81 13.67 -5.93
C ALA A 94 -2.86 13.36 -7.12
N GLY A 95 -2.37 12.12 -7.19
CA GLY A 95 -1.46 11.64 -8.23
C GLY A 95 0.01 12.03 -8.05
N GLN A 96 0.31 13.00 -7.18
CA GLN A 96 1.68 13.40 -6.93
C GLN A 96 2.37 12.42 -5.97
N VAL A 97 3.44 11.79 -6.43
CA VAL A 97 4.26 10.85 -5.63
C VAL A 97 5.29 11.64 -4.83
N TYR A 98 5.13 11.67 -3.50
CA TYR A 98 6.09 12.21 -2.55
C TYR A 98 6.91 11.09 -1.94
N VAL A 99 8.21 11.33 -1.80
CA VAL A 99 9.15 10.38 -1.19
C VAL A 99 9.96 11.11 -0.14
N SER A 100 9.91 10.65 1.11
CA SER A 100 10.78 11.17 2.17
C SER A 100 11.93 10.22 2.47
N ARG A 101 13.09 10.78 2.75
CA ARG A 101 14.29 10.05 3.19
C ARG A 101 14.95 10.78 4.35
N VAL A 102 15.47 10.01 5.28
CA VAL A 102 16.29 10.56 6.39
C VAL A 102 17.61 11.08 5.85
N THR A 103 17.93 12.33 6.15
CA THR A 103 19.25 12.94 5.88
C THR A 103 20.07 13.09 7.15
N SER A 104 19.41 13.27 8.32
CA SER A 104 20.02 13.22 9.65
C SER A 104 18.95 12.93 10.69
N ASP A 105 19.34 12.79 11.96
CA ASP A 105 18.42 12.60 13.08
C ASP A 105 17.42 13.76 13.26
N THR A 106 17.67 14.90 12.64
CA THR A 106 16.84 16.12 12.75
C THR A 106 16.33 16.63 11.41
N SER A 107 16.71 15.99 10.29
CA SER A 107 16.34 16.45 8.96
C SER A 107 15.99 15.29 8.02
N MET A 108 15.09 15.57 7.10
CA MET A 108 14.71 14.70 6.00
C MET A 108 14.72 15.47 4.70
N GLU A 109 14.77 14.74 3.60
CA GLU A 109 14.53 15.26 2.26
C GLU A 109 13.19 14.73 1.76
N VAL A 110 12.34 15.61 1.23
CA VAL A 110 11.10 15.24 0.54
C VAL A 110 11.24 15.57 -0.93
N THR A 111 11.07 14.59 -1.79
CA THR A 111 11.17 14.74 -3.24
C THR A 111 9.90 14.29 -3.94
N LYS A 112 9.59 14.86 -5.11
CA LYS A 112 8.53 14.39 -6.01
C LYS A 112 9.17 13.46 -7.03
N ASN A 113 9.04 12.15 -6.81
CA ASN A 113 9.72 11.16 -7.65
C ASN A 113 8.87 9.89 -7.81
N PRO A 114 8.31 9.63 -8.99
CA PRO A 114 7.56 8.41 -9.26
C PRO A 114 8.44 7.18 -9.55
N ALA A 115 9.73 7.36 -9.85
CA ALA A 115 10.65 6.26 -10.16
C ALA A 115 11.12 5.53 -8.89
N VAL A 116 10.17 5.05 -8.09
CA VAL A 116 10.39 4.34 -6.82
C VAL A 116 9.43 3.16 -6.70
N SER A 117 9.67 2.29 -5.73
CA SER A 117 8.85 1.11 -5.47
C SER A 117 8.64 0.91 -3.97
N ALA A 118 7.63 0.11 -3.61
CA ALA A 118 7.27 -0.23 -2.24
C ALA A 118 7.15 -1.74 -2.04
N PRO A 119 7.56 -2.30 -0.87
CA PRO A 119 7.40 -3.71 -0.55
C PRO A 119 5.97 -4.07 -0.09
N PHE A 120 5.22 -3.09 0.39
CA PHE A 120 3.76 -3.13 0.54
C PHE A 120 3.21 -1.70 0.36
N PHE A 121 1.99 -1.62 -0.13
CA PHE A 121 1.37 -0.33 -0.42
C PHE A 121 -0.15 -0.46 -0.45
N VAL A 122 -0.85 0.57 0.01
CA VAL A 122 -2.29 0.70 -0.14
C VAL A 122 -2.59 1.93 -0.98
N ARG A 123 -3.52 1.81 -1.93
CA ARG A 123 -3.92 2.90 -2.84
C ARG A 123 -5.38 2.81 -3.24
N ALA A 124 -5.95 3.93 -3.65
CA ALA A 124 -7.28 4.05 -4.23
C ALA A 124 -7.34 5.23 -5.19
N ASN A 125 -8.25 5.15 -6.18
CA ASN A 125 -8.59 6.30 -7.01
C ASN A 125 -9.86 6.94 -6.46
N VAL A 126 -9.81 8.23 -6.13
CA VAL A 126 -10.95 8.99 -5.59
C VAL A 126 -11.17 10.23 -6.45
N THR A 127 -12.20 10.19 -7.27
CA THR A 127 -12.53 11.27 -8.22
C THR A 127 -13.22 12.44 -7.55
N GLU A 128 -13.96 12.20 -6.46
CA GLU A 128 -14.73 13.23 -5.78
C GLU A 128 -14.72 13.02 -4.27
N TRP A 129 -14.56 14.12 -3.53
CA TRP A 129 -14.49 14.16 -2.07
C TRP A 129 -15.64 14.96 -1.48
N GLN A 130 -16.37 14.38 -0.53
CA GLN A 130 -17.25 15.11 0.35
C GLN A 130 -16.46 15.65 1.54
N THR A 131 -16.47 16.98 1.69
CA THR A 131 -15.72 17.66 2.76
C THR A 131 -16.64 18.05 3.91
N SER A 132 -16.22 17.79 5.13
CA SER A 132 -16.91 18.22 6.36
C SER A 132 -15.91 18.71 7.40
N PRO A 133 -16.28 19.63 8.31
CA PRO A 133 -15.43 19.97 9.44
C PRO A 133 -15.19 18.75 10.34
N LEU A 134 -13.97 18.53 10.78
CA LEU A 134 -13.66 17.54 11.82
C LEU A 134 -14.11 18.13 13.17
N PRO A 135 -14.96 17.43 13.96
CA PRO A 135 -15.42 17.95 15.24
C PRO A 135 -14.28 18.23 16.22
N ASP A 136 -14.42 19.28 17.03
CA ASP A 136 -13.43 19.64 18.06
C ASP A 136 -13.20 18.57 19.12
N THR A 137 -14.06 17.58 19.23
CA THR A 137 -13.92 16.42 20.10
C THR A 137 -12.87 15.41 19.58
N VAL A 138 -12.58 15.44 18.27
CA VAL A 138 -11.59 14.58 17.63
C VAL A 138 -10.21 15.24 17.73
N LYS A 139 -9.42 14.86 18.74
CA LYS A 139 -8.14 15.51 19.04
C LYS A 139 -6.89 14.70 18.65
N ASN A 140 -7.03 13.41 18.41
CA ASN A 140 -5.90 12.52 18.15
C ASN A 140 -6.32 11.32 17.28
N ILE A 141 -5.37 10.44 16.94
CA ILE A 141 -5.59 9.27 16.07
C ILE A 141 -6.68 8.36 16.64
N LYS A 142 -6.71 8.11 17.96
CA LYS A 142 -7.70 7.23 18.57
C LYS A 142 -9.12 7.80 18.43
N SER A 143 -9.31 9.08 18.78
CA SER A 143 -10.62 9.73 18.62
C SER A 143 -11.02 9.90 17.15
N LEU A 144 -10.06 9.99 16.22
CA LEU A 144 -10.31 9.95 14.78
C LEU A 144 -10.82 8.57 14.35
N GLU A 145 -10.19 7.50 14.81
CA GLU A 145 -10.61 6.13 14.49
C GLU A 145 -12.04 5.86 14.98
N GLU A 146 -12.34 6.22 16.23
CA GLU A 146 -13.69 6.12 16.82
C GLU A 146 -14.71 6.94 16.00
N TYR A 147 -14.37 8.17 15.62
CA TYR A 147 -15.24 9.04 14.83
C TYR A 147 -15.49 8.49 13.42
N LEU A 148 -14.46 7.97 12.74
CA LEU A 148 -14.61 7.42 11.38
C LEU A 148 -15.55 6.20 11.35
N ILE A 149 -15.50 5.33 12.37
CA ILE A 149 -16.40 4.18 12.49
C ILE A 149 -17.87 4.63 12.45
N ASP A 150 -18.19 5.68 13.20
CA ASP A 150 -19.56 6.22 13.26
C ASP A 150 -19.99 6.91 11.94
N GLN A 151 -19.05 7.56 11.23
CA GLN A 151 -19.35 8.26 9.97
C GLN A 151 -19.65 7.32 8.79
N VAL A 152 -19.17 6.09 8.85
CA VAL A 152 -19.28 5.12 7.74
C VAL A 152 -20.22 3.96 8.04
N ASP A 153 -21.22 4.18 8.93
CA ASP A 153 -22.24 3.19 9.29
C ASP A 153 -21.66 1.81 9.67
N ASN A 154 -20.56 1.82 10.45
CA ASN A 154 -19.82 0.61 10.84
C ASN A 154 -19.27 -0.23 9.66
N ARG A 155 -18.95 0.40 8.54
CA ARG A 155 -18.32 -0.25 7.40
C ARG A 155 -17.02 -0.93 7.82
N THR A 156 -16.86 -2.18 7.42
CA THR A 156 -15.66 -2.99 7.71
C THR A 156 -14.67 -3.08 6.56
N ASP A 157 -15.13 -2.76 5.33
CA ASP A 157 -14.28 -2.76 4.14
C ASP A 157 -13.34 -1.57 4.15
N PRO A 158 -12.15 -1.72 3.54
CA PRO A 158 -11.18 -0.63 3.52
C PRO A 158 -11.70 0.56 2.73
N PHE A 159 -11.32 1.76 3.16
CA PHE A 159 -11.61 3.00 2.42
C PHE A 159 -10.51 4.04 2.63
N PRO A 160 -10.26 4.90 1.61
CA PRO A 160 -9.40 6.06 1.73
C PRO A 160 -10.13 7.23 2.40
N PHE A 161 -9.39 8.10 3.06
CA PHE A 161 -9.86 9.40 3.53
C PHE A 161 -8.71 10.39 3.58
N LYS A 162 -9.04 11.67 3.69
CA LYS A 162 -8.05 12.73 3.87
C LYS A 162 -8.43 13.64 5.03
N LEU A 163 -7.41 14.27 5.61
CA LEU A 163 -7.58 15.41 6.49
C LEU A 163 -6.76 16.59 5.96
N ARG A 164 -7.32 17.79 6.04
CA ARG A 164 -6.63 19.04 5.71
C ARG A 164 -6.89 20.07 6.78
N GLY A 165 -5.88 20.83 7.13
CA GLY A 165 -6.02 21.94 8.08
C GLY A 165 -4.78 22.09 8.93
N THR A 166 -4.96 22.55 10.18
CA THR A 166 -3.87 22.78 11.10
C THR A 166 -3.78 21.73 12.19
N ILE A 167 -2.57 21.38 12.56
CA ILE A 167 -2.27 20.58 13.76
C ILE A 167 -1.67 21.49 14.82
N ASP A 168 -1.83 21.14 16.11
CA ASP A 168 -1.10 21.76 17.21
C ASP A 168 0.30 21.15 17.34
N SER A 169 0.39 19.83 17.15
CA SER A 169 1.65 19.10 17.15
C SER A 169 1.48 17.73 16.50
N ALA A 170 2.59 17.15 15.99
CA ALA A 170 2.62 15.76 15.55
C ALA A 170 3.98 15.12 15.80
N ILE A 171 4.00 13.78 15.78
CA ILE A 171 5.20 12.97 15.61
C ILE A 171 4.99 12.13 14.37
N ILE A 172 5.90 12.27 13.42
CA ILE A 172 5.99 11.41 12.25
C ILE A 172 7.28 10.63 12.28
N HIS A 173 7.31 9.47 11.63
CA HIS A 173 8.56 8.77 11.40
C HIS A 173 8.85 8.53 9.91
N VAL A 174 10.12 8.31 9.62
CA VAL A 174 10.61 7.87 8.33
C VAL A 174 11.49 6.66 8.54
N GLN A 175 11.19 5.58 7.84
CA GLN A 175 12.00 4.37 7.87
C GLN A 175 13.39 4.64 7.26
N ASN A 176 14.44 4.10 7.90
CA ASN A 176 15.80 4.30 7.43
C ASN A 176 16.68 3.08 7.76
N LEU A 177 16.21 1.90 7.34
CA LEU A 177 16.91 0.64 7.61
C LEU A 177 18.33 0.67 7.01
N PRO A 178 19.37 0.41 7.80
CA PRO A 178 20.74 0.34 7.30
C PRO A 178 20.89 -0.73 6.21
N PRO A 179 21.64 -0.46 5.12
CA PRO A 179 21.87 -1.43 4.06
C PRO A 179 22.43 -2.76 4.58
N GLY A 180 21.88 -3.87 4.08
CA GLY A 180 22.33 -5.21 4.46
C GLY A 180 21.78 -5.73 5.78
N THR A 181 20.94 -4.96 6.47
CA THR A 181 20.24 -5.44 7.68
C THR A 181 19.33 -6.61 7.34
N LYS A 182 19.49 -7.72 8.07
CA LYS A 182 18.56 -8.85 8.01
C LYS A 182 17.37 -8.56 8.92
N VAL A 183 16.18 -8.72 8.39
CA VAL A 183 14.93 -8.48 9.11
C VAL A 183 14.21 -9.80 9.32
N SER A 184 13.93 -10.12 10.59
CA SER A 184 13.15 -11.27 11.05
C SER A 184 12.21 -10.89 12.20
N SER A 185 12.17 -9.61 12.55
CA SER A 185 11.31 -9.06 13.60
C SER A 185 11.03 -7.58 13.37
N PRO A 186 9.91 -7.03 13.87
CA PRO A 186 9.61 -5.60 13.82
C PRO A 186 10.72 -4.73 14.42
N ARG A 187 11.37 -5.18 15.50
CA ARG A 187 12.48 -4.46 16.10
C ARG A 187 13.67 -4.29 15.15
N GLU A 188 13.95 -5.29 14.34
CA GLU A 188 15.01 -5.22 13.32
C GLU A 188 14.59 -4.36 12.14
N ALA A 189 13.34 -4.46 11.71
CA ALA A 189 12.78 -3.62 10.64
C ALA A 189 12.82 -2.12 10.98
N HIS A 190 12.65 -1.76 12.25
CA HIS A 190 12.68 -0.37 12.71
C HIS A 190 14.09 0.15 13.07
N GLN A 191 15.15 -0.61 12.77
CA GLN A 191 16.51 -0.08 12.95
C GLN A 191 16.71 1.13 12.04
N GLY A 192 17.24 2.22 12.62
CA GLY A 192 17.48 3.46 11.89
C GLY A 192 16.23 4.30 11.60
N GLN A 193 15.02 3.85 11.98
CA GLN A 193 13.82 4.69 11.93
C GLN A 193 14.08 6.00 12.69
N THR A 194 13.73 7.11 12.06
CA THR A 194 13.93 8.44 12.64
C THR A 194 12.60 9.13 12.85
N ASN A 195 12.38 9.62 14.06
CA ASN A 195 11.15 10.31 14.45
C ASN A 195 11.37 11.82 14.44
N TYR A 196 10.42 12.54 13.86
CA TYR A 196 10.43 14.00 13.76
C TYR A 196 9.23 14.58 14.51
N ARG A 197 9.49 15.63 15.31
CA ARG A 197 8.47 16.37 16.03
C ARG A 197 8.07 17.61 15.25
N LEU A 198 6.80 17.75 14.99
CA LEU A 198 6.20 18.87 14.29
C LEU A 198 5.47 19.77 15.30
N GLY A 199 5.65 21.09 15.17
CA GLY A 199 4.84 22.08 15.88
C GLY A 199 3.55 22.41 15.14
N SER A 200 2.88 23.49 15.60
CA SER A 200 1.65 23.95 14.97
C SER A 200 1.89 24.43 13.54
N GLN A 201 1.19 23.84 12.58
CA GLN A 201 1.30 24.18 11.16
C GLN A 201 0.18 23.56 10.31
N GLU A 202 0.06 24.03 9.07
CA GLU A 202 -0.83 23.42 8.07
C GLU A 202 -0.28 22.10 7.56
N VAL A 203 -1.19 21.13 7.37
CA VAL A 203 -0.85 19.78 6.89
C VAL A 203 -1.95 19.21 5.98
N SER A 204 -1.55 18.24 5.14
CA SER A 204 -2.41 17.27 4.49
C SER A 204 -2.08 15.88 5.02
N ILE A 205 -3.11 15.09 5.32
CA ILE A 205 -2.94 13.71 5.77
C ILE A 205 -3.74 12.82 4.82
N VAL A 206 -3.06 11.85 4.22
CA VAL A 206 -3.67 10.75 3.48
C VAL A 206 -3.81 9.58 4.43
N GLY A 207 -5.00 9.00 4.50
CA GLY A 207 -5.32 7.90 5.39
C GLY A 207 -6.09 6.78 4.72
N PHE A 208 -5.89 5.58 5.23
CA PHE A 208 -6.70 4.40 4.90
C PHE A 208 -7.18 3.75 6.18
N TYR A 209 -8.44 3.36 6.19
CA TYR A 209 -9.08 2.65 7.27
C TYR A 209 -9.38 1.21 6.87
N SER A 210 -9.19 0.26 7.78
CA SER A 210 -9.73 -1.09 7.65
C SER A 210 -9.70 -1.87 8.96
N GLN A 211 -10.79 -2.52 9.30
CA GLN A 211 -10.87 -3.46 10.43
C GLN A 211 -10.31 -4.85 10.11
N LYS A 212 -10.12 -5.18 8.82
CA LYS A 212 -9.76 -6.53 8.35
C LYS A 212 -8.28 -6.69 7.97
N HIS A 213 -7.51 -5.58 7.92
CA HIS A 213 -6.17 -5.60 7.32
C HIS A 213 -5.05 -5.21 8.29
N GLN A 214 -5.23 -5.52 9.60
CA GLN A 214 -4.19 -5.36 10.60
C GLN A 214 -2.99 -6.26 10.30
N GLY A 215 -1.79 -5.69 10.31
CA GLY A 215 -0.55 -6.36 9.90
C GLY A 215 -0.41 -6.60 8.40
N ILE A 216 -1.40 -6.17 7.59
CA ILE A 216 -1.30 -6.14 6.13
C ILE A 216 -0.90 -4.74 5.67
N PHE A 217 -1.73 -3.74 5.91
CA PHE A 217 -1.37 -2.35 5.69
C PHE A 217 -1.67 -1.44 6.89
N THR A 218 -2.50 -1.83 7.86
CA THR A 218 -2.65 -1.11 9.13
C THR A 218 -1.81 -1.77 10.23
N HIS A 219 -1.52 -1.04 11.30
CA HIS A 219 -0.82 -1.59 12.46
C HIS A 219 -1.67 -2.65 13.17
N HIS A 220 -1.05 -3.48 14.01
CA HIS A 220 -1.74 -4.56 14.73
C HIS A 220 -2.71 -4.03 15.81
N ASP A 221 -2.56 -2.79 16.22
CA ASP A 221 -3.30 -2.10 17.31
C ASP A 221 -4.11 -0.90 16.82
N SER A 222 -4.21 -0.68 15.50
CA SER A 222 -5.00 0.39 14.88
C SER A 222 -5.65 -0.08 13.59
N TYR A 223 -6.80 0.50 13.27
CA TYR A 223 -7.47 0.30 11.98
C TYR A 223 -7.06 1.36 10.95
N LEU A 224 -6.14 2.25 11.31
CA LEU A 224 -5.69 3.35 10.46
C LEU A 224 -4.25 3.15 9.99
N HIS A 225 -3.96 3.61 8.78
CA HIS A 225 -2.63 3.90 8.27
C HIS A 225 -2.62 5.33 7.75
N LEU A 226 -1.74 6.16 8.27
CA LEU A 226 -1.75 7.60 8.06
C LEU A 226 -0.36 8.10 7.66
N HIS A 227 -0.28 8.89 6.59
CA HIS A 227 0.90 9.69 6.27
C HIS A 227 0.55 11.17 6.28
N LEU A 228 1.43 11.97 6.85
CA LEU A 228 1.30 13.42 6.95
C LEU A 228 2.31 14.09 6.03
N ILE A 229 1.86 15.12 5.30
CA ILE A 229 2.68 16.04 4.51
C ILE A 229 2.45 17.45 5.07
N THR A 230 3.52 18.20 5.38
CA THR A 230 3.42 19.61 5.81
C THR A 230 3.02 20.52 4.65
N GLY A 231 2.38 21.65 4.95
CA GLY A 231 1.89 22.59 3.93
C GLY A 231 3.00 23.18 3.04
N ASP A 232 4.23 23.24 3.53
CA ASP A 232 5.42 23.65 2.78
C ASP A 232 6.12 22.48 2.05
N GLU A 233 5.58 21.26 2.15
CA GLU A 233 6.06 20.00 1.56
C GLU A 233 7.50 19.61 1.98
N ARG A 234 8.01 20.17 3.07
CA ARG A 234 9.38 19.89 3.52
C ARG A 234 9.51 18.70 4.46
N GLN A 235 8.39 18.29 5.08
CA GLN A 235 8.35 17.14 5.97
C GLN A 235 7.19 16.23 5.60
N MET A 236 7.45 14.94 5.52
CA MET A 236 6.48 13.92 5.20
C MET A 236 6.91 12.59 5.84
N GLY A 237 5.95 11.84 6.38
CA GLY A 237 6.21 10.52 6.95
C GLY A 237 4.96 9.87 7.52
N HIS A 238 5.17 8.67 8.05
CA HIS A 238 4.13 7.95 8.77
C HIS A 238 3.76 8.70 10.05
N LEU A 239 2.45 8.87 10.29
CA LEU A 239 1.92 9.63 11.42
C LEU A 239 1.73 8.75 12.65
N ASP A 240 2.59 8.91 13.65
CA ASP A 240 2.51 8.14 14.91
C ASP A 240 1.61 8.79 15.95
N ARG A 241 1.67 10.12 16.04
CA ARG A 241 0.90 10.91 17.01
C ARG A 241 0.54 12.26 16.45
N VAL A 242 -0.64 12.76 16.86
CA VAL A 242 -1.09 14.09 16.46
C VAL A 242 -1.99 14.68 17.55
N SER A 243 -1.89 16.01 17.72
CA SER A 243 -2.93 16.85 18.30
C SER A 243 -3.52 17.67 17.18
N PHE A 244 -4.77 17.37 16.83
CA PHE A 244 -5.49 18.10 15.78
C PHE A 244 -5.90 19.50 16.27
N GLY A 245 -5.62 20.51 15.44
CA GLY A 245 -6.19 21.84 15.53
C GLY A 245 -7.50 21.92 14.74
N SER A 246 -7.63 22.92 13.86
CA SER A 246 -8.79 23.03 12.96
C SER A 246 -8.58 22.18 11.71
N MET A 247 -9.35 21.13 11.55
CA MET A 247 -9.21 20.16 10.45
C MET A 247 -10.53 20.01 9.67
N GLN A 248 -10.40 19.65 8.42
CA GLN A 248 -11.49 19.14 7.58
C GLN A 248 -11.26 17.66 7.31
N LEU A 249 -12.32 16.87 7.38
CA LEU A 249 -12.37 15.49 6.93
C LEU A 249 -12.92 15.45 5.50
N LEU A 250 -12.24 14.71 4.64
CA LEU A 250 -12.64 14.42 3.28
C LEU A 250 -12.88 12.91 3.16
N LEU A 251 -14.11 12.52 2.89
CA LEU A 251 -14.52 11.15 2.58
C LEU A 251 -14.87 11.06 1.09
N PRO A 252 -14.68 9.91 0.43
CA PRO A 252 -15.14 9.72 -0.94
C PRO A 252 -16.64 10.01 -1.07
N SER A 253 -17.04 10.72 -2.13
CA SER A 253 -18.46 10.88 -2.48
C SER A 253 -19.04 9.52 -2.87
N LYS A 254 -20.28 9.29 -2.47
CA LYS A 254 -21.05 8.07 -2.83
C LYS A 254 -21.59 8.18 -4.23
#